data_fad383df183b490b33292199ab30fe3e
#
_entry.id   fad383df183b490b33292199ab30fe3e
#
_cell.length_a   1.000
_cell.length_b   1.000
_cell.length_c   1.000
_cell.angle_alpha   90.00
_cell.angle_beta   90.00
_cell.angle_gamma   90.00
#
_symmetry.space_group_name_H-M   'P 1'
#
loop_
_entity.id
_entity.type
_entity.pdbx_description
1 polymer ?
#
loop_
_entity_poly.entity_id
_entity_poly.type
_entity_poly.pdbx_seq_one_letter_code
_entity_poly.pdbx_strand_id
1 'polypeptide(L)'
;MVYKGQPHFTDFKAPIINRAIDDPGRKLRVVMVGTGISGVTTAIRFPEHLGENIDLQLYDKNPDIGGVWLENRYPGVACDIPAPCFQFLFENNPDWSKYYAEGEEIVDYIQRTADKYGARQYMKFRHLVTGAHWKQDEGKWLITIKDLNSDKVFEDEADVLILGWGMLNNWEWPKVPGLHSFKGPYMHSADYDTTFDPTGKTIAVVGGGSSGIQILPHIQKVAKHVDHYMRSQNWIAPLGFGAIELEKRGKLDQGNCEYSTDSKHRREVEEAMNDYMTESGFTYGTTRQQAIQAKFKEHMSTSLKEKPDILQSILPAYPPGCRRRPGYLEALNESNVDFIPSDISHVTEEGIVGRDGTLRKVDAIIWATGFNVDFVSRFPMTGLDGIEWNQVMDPEPEAYLGMCVDKMPNCFVYMGPNCGPGAGGAYLCVDGECELMISCIKKILRDKIKFMTIKTERVKQYAAHVHAYLKTSIFGQPCKSWFKRGTEEGRNIAYYCGNALNLLYAQRNPRWEDWDYTYLDEMGDNPLSWLGNGYTLADYDGSTRTKYLDPDEIDFPPLPHVSNGTTNGTNGVAFSVMRPTDAKATIPGHVEEAGDAALFGRA
;
A
#
# COMPACT_ATOMS: atom_id res chain seq x y z
N MET A 1 -52.99 -1.90 32.10
CA MET A 1 -52.07 -2.72 32.91
C MET A 1 -50.93 -1.81 33.32
N VAL A 2 -50.82 -1.46 34.58
CA VAL A 2 -49.70 -0.69 35.13
C VAL A 2 -48.57 -1.67 35.32
N TYR A 3 -47.47 -1.45 34.62
CA TYR A 3 -46.25 -2.22 34.77
C TYR A 3 -45.68 -1.96 36.17
N LYS A 4 -45.91 -2.88 37.10
CA LYS A 4 -45.31 -2.89 38.43
C LYS A 4 -44.00 -3.68 38.35
N GLY A 5 -42.95 -3.02 38.00
CA GLY A 5 -41.61 -3.62 37.97
C GLY A 5 -40.66 -2.56 37.48
N GLN A 6 -40.38 -1.55 38.27
CA GLN A 6 -39.33 -0.62 37.95
C GLN A 6 -37.98 -1.27 38.30
N PRO A 7 -37.04 -1.36 37.39
CA PRO A 7 -35.66 -1.50 37.79
C PRO A 7 -35.29 -0.27 38.60
N HIS A 8 -34.74 -0.50 39.79
CA HIS A 8 -34.28 0.59 40.66
C HIS A 8 -33.02 1.20 40.01
N PHE A 9 -33.21 2.15 39.12
CA PHE A 9 -32.14 3.04 38.65
C PHE A 9 -31.89 4.22 39.62
N THR A 10 -32.30 4.08 40.89
CA THR A 10 -32.28 5.18 41.87
C THR A 10 -30.88 5.66 42.26
N ASP A 11 -29.83 4.91 41.95
CA ASP A 11 -28.44 5.26 42.26
C ASP A 11 -27.60 5.63 41.04
N PHE A 12 -28.19 5.58 39.84
CA PHE A 12 -27.51 5.94 38.62
C PHE A 12 -27.43 7.47 38.46
N LYS A 13 -26.29 8.04 38.82
CA LYS A 13 -25.97 9.42 38.49
C LYS A 13 -25.48 9.49 37.06
N ALA A 14 -26.39 9.73 36.14
CA ALA A 14 -26.04 9.96 34.75
C ALA A 14 -25.66 11.43 34.56
N PRO A 15 -24.39 11.79 34.41
CA PRO A 15 -24.05 13.13 33.96
C PRO A 15 -24.62 13.30 32.55
N ILE A 16 -25.43 14.34 32.37
CA ILE A 16 -25.92 14.74 31.05
C ILE A 16 -24.91 15.74 30.49
N ILE A 17 -24.30 15.38 29.38
CA ILE A 17 -23.46 16.32 28.64
C ILE A 17 -24.38 17.36 27.99
N ASN A 18 -24.24 18.63 28.43
CA ASN A 18 -25.08 19.71 27.90
C ASN A 18 -24.58 20.20 26.53
N ARG A 19 -24.55 19.30 25.56
CA ARG A 19 -24.16 19.53 24.17
C ARG A 19 -25.11 18.80 23.23
N ALA A 20 -25.26 19.29 21.99
CA ALA A 20 -25.97 18.59 20.94
C ALA A 20 -25.33 17.23 20.64
N ILE A 21 -26.12 16.24 20.22
CA ILE A 21 -25.62 14.89 19.93
C ILE A 21 -24.54 14.86 18.83
N ASP A 22 -24.69 15.74 17.83
CA ASP A 22 -23.80 15.90 16.68
C ASP A 22 -22.68 16.95 16.88
N ASP A 23 -22.64 17.60 18.07
CA ASP A 23 -21.51 18.44 18.48
C ASP A 23 -20.38 17.57 19.04
N PRO A 24 -19.22 17.45 18.36
CA PRO A 24 -18.10 16.67 18.87
C PRO A 24 -17.51 17.25 20.16
N GLY A 25 -17.72 18.54 20.43
CA GLY A 25 -17.24 19.25 21.61
C GLY A 25 -15.72 19.46 21.67
N ARG A 26 -15.00 18.95 20.68
CA ARG A 26 -13.55 19.08 20.57
C ARG A 26 -13.07 18.98 19.14
N LYS A 27 -11.92 19.55 18.88
CA LYS A 27 -11.17 19.38 17.65
C LYS A 27 -10.03 18.40 17.89
N LEU A 28 -9.85 17.40 17.03
CA LEU A 28 -8.76 16.45 17.18
C LEU A 28 -7.49 16.94 16.47
N ARG A 29 -6.38 16.92 17.17
CA ARG A 29 -5.06 17.08 16.57
C ARG A 29 -4.67 15.78 15.88
N VAL A 30 -4.47 15.82 14.57
CA VAL A 30 -4.03 14.67 13.75
C VAL A 30 -2.64 14.98 13.23
N VAL A 31 -1.67 14.16 13.61
CA VAL A 31 -0.30 14.26 13.10
C VAL A 31 0.00 13.06 12.23
N MET A 32 0.58 13.33 11.05
CA MET A 32 1.02 12.29 10.13
C MET A 32 2.50 12.40 9.82
N VAL A 33 3.16 11.25 9.70
CA VAL A 33 4.56 11.12 9.28
C VAL A 33 4.60 10.70 7.82
N GLY A 34 5.16 11.55 6.96
CA GLY A 34 5.35 11.29 5.53
C GLY A 34 4.40 12.06 4.61
N THR A 35 4.95 12.54 3.48
CA THR A 35 4.22 13.31 2.44
C THR A 35 4.34 12.65 1.05
N GLY A 36 4.44 11.32 1.01
CA GLY A 36 4.29 10.52 -0.20
C GLY A 36 2.82 10.45 -0.64
N ILE A 37 2.48 9.44 -1.45
CA ILE A 37 1.10 9.18 -1.92
C ILE A 37 0.10 9.20 -0.76
N SER A 38 0.40 8.49 0.33
CA SER A 38 -0.48 8.43 1.51
C SER A 38 -0.68 9.80 2.15
N GLY A 39 0.41 10.60 2.26
CA GLY A 39 0.34 11.95 2.83
C GLY A 39 -0.50 12.91 1.97
N VAL A 40 -0.37 12.86 0.66
CA VAL A 40 -1.19 13.65 -0.26
C VAL A 40 -2.65 13.24 -0.18
N THR A 41 -2.95 11.93 -0.18
CA THR A 41 -4.31 11.42 0.00
C THR A 41 -4.92 11.95 1.31
N THR A 42 -4.20 11.82 2.43
CA THR A 42 -4.67 12.29 3.75
C THR A 42 -4.89 13.80 3.76
N ALA A 43 -3.94 14.59 3.23
CA ALA A 43 -4.04 16.05 3.23
C ALA A 43 -5.19 16.60 2.36
N ILE A 44 -5.70 15.80 1.43
CA ILE A 44 -6.85 16.15 0.60
C ILE A 44 -8.14 15.62 1.22
N ARG A 45 -8.18 14.30 1.52
CA ARG A 45 -9.43 13.63 1.90
C ARG A 45 -9.88 13.92 3.34
N PHE A 46 -8.92 14.11 4.28
CA PHE A 46 -9.30 14.39 5.67
C PHE A 46 -10.01 15.72 5.84
N PRO A 47 -9.49 16.85 5.32
CA PRO A 47 -10.21 18.11 5.38
C PRO A 47 -11.56 18.08 4.66
N GLU A 48 -11.66 17.36 3.54
CA GLU A 48 -12.91 17.19 2.80
C GLU A 48 -14.00 16.50 3.64
N HIS A 49 -13.64 15.46 4.40
CA HIS A 49 -14.61 14.62 5.12
C HIS A 49 -14.78 14.96 6.61
N LEU A 50 -13.79 15.63 7.21
CA LEU A 50 -13.75 15.91 8.65
C LEU A 50 -13.84 17.41 8.96
N GLY A 51 -13.61 18.27 7.96
CA GLY A 51 -13.74 19.72 8.05
C GLY A 51 -12.98 20.34 9.24
N GLU A 52 -13.65 21.21 9.97
CA GLU A 52 -13.10 21.92 11.11
C GLU A 52 -12.90 21.06 12.38
N ASN A 53 -13.38 19.81 12.36
CA ASN A 53 -13.27 18.90 13.50
C ASN A 53 -11.86 18.35 13.71
N ILE A 54 -10.93 18.63 12.78
CA ILE A 54 -9.54 18.22 12.90
C ILE A 54 -8.57 19.40 12.72
N ASP A 55 -7.44 19.30 13.39
CA ASP A 55 -6.24 20.10 13.16
C ASP A 55 -5.15 19.18 12.63
N LEU A 56 -4.93 19.23 11.30
CA LEU A 56 -4.09 18.29 10.56
C LEU A 56 -2.69 18.88 10.35
N GLN A 57 -1.65 18.10 10.67
CA GLN A 57 -0.26 18.43 10.36
C GLN A 57 0.51 17.21 9.86
N LEU A 58 1.21 17.34 8.76
CA LEU A 58 2.11 16.33 8.22
C LEU A 58 3.56 16.77 8.36
N TYR A 59 4.45 15.86 8.78
CA TYR A 59 5.89 16.08 8.85
C TYR A 59 6.63 15.14 7.90
N ASP A 60 7.57 15.67 7.13
CA ASP A 60 8.45 14.88 6.26
C ASP A 60 9.90 15.33 6.36
N LYS A 61 10.83 14.36 6.39
CA LYS A 61 12.29 14.61 6.35
C LYS A 61 12.76 15.20 5.03
N ASN A 62 12.03 14.92 3.93
CA ASN A 62 12.39 15.34 2.59
C ASN A 62 12.11 16.84 2.36
N PRO A 63 12.73 17.43 1.34
CA PRO A 63 12.54 18.84 1.00
C PRO A 63 11.20 19.13 0.32
N ASP A 64 10.50 18.10 -0.18
CA ASP A 64 9.26 18.24 -0.94
C ASP A 64 8.43 16.96 -0.93
N ILE A 65 7.24 17.03 -1.54
CA ILE A 65 6.28 15.95 -1.73
C ILE A 65 6.82 14.91 -2.72
N GLY A 66 6.52 13.62 -2.48
CA GLY A 66 6.75 12.56 -3.45
C GLY A 66 7.14 11.21 -2.85
N GLY A 67 7.63 11.18 -1.60
CA GLY A 67 8.01 9.95 -0.90
C GLY A 67 9.03 9.15 -1.69
N VAL A 68 8.78 7.85 -1.90
CA VAL A 68 9.70 6.94 -2.62
C VAL A 68 10.02 7.40 -4.03
N TRP A 69 9.13 8.10 -4.71
CA TRP A 69 9.34 8.60 -6.07
C TRP A 69 10.23 9.84 -6.10
N LEU A 70 10.26 10.64 -5.03
CA LEU A 70 11.20 11.73 -4.84
C LEU A 70 12.60 11.23 -4.45
N GLU A 71 12.67 10.17 -3.62
CA GLU A 71 13.94 9.65 -3.09
C GLU A 71 14.69 8.79 -4.10
N ASN A 72 14.01 7.92 -4.86
CA ASN A 72 14.65 7.06 -5.85
C ASN A 72 14.89 7.81 -7.16
N ARG A 73 16.17 8.07 -7.45
CA ARG A 73 16.64 8.85 -8.61
C ARG A 73 17.64 8.11 -9.50
N TYR A 74 17.73 6.80 -9.32
CA TYR A 74 18.62 5.98 -10.14
C TYR A 74 18.16 5.93 -11.60
N PRO A 75 19.08 5.77 -12.58
CA PRO A 75 18.72 5.72 -13.99
C PRO A 75 17.70 4.62 -14.29
N GLY A 76 16.63 5.00 -14.95
CA GLY A 76 15.58 4.08 -15.36
C GLY A 76 14.55 3.74 -14.29
N VAL A 77 14.48 4.51 -13.18
CA VAL A 77 13.41 4.36 -12.19
C VAL A 77 12.05 4.59 -12.83
N ALA A 78 11.16 3.60 -12.70
CA ALA A 78 9.81 3.67 -13.23
C ALA A 78 8.87 2.71 -12.49
N CYS A 79 7.57 2.94 -12.61
CA CYS A 79 6.57 2.01 -12.10
C CYS A 79 6.48 0.76 -12.97
N ASP A 80 6.18 -0.37 -12.38
CA ASP A 80 5.88 -1.64 -13.07
C ASP A 80 4.37 -1.93 -13.13
N ILE A 81 3.56 -0.99 -12.63
CA ILE A 81 2.10 -0.95 -12.81
C ILE A 81 1.78 0.02 -13.95
N PRO A 82 0.82 -0.29 -14.83
CA PRO A 82 0.37 0.66 -15.86
C PRO A 82 -0.03 2.01 -15.28
N ALA A 83 0.42 3.08 -15.91
CA ALA A 83 0.20 4.44 -15.42
C ALA A 83 -1.27 4.78 -15.16
N PRO A 84 -2.27 4.35 -15.98
CA PRO A 84 -3.68 4.58 -15.70
C PRO A 84 -4.19 3.93 -14.40
N CYS A 85 -3.52 2.88 -13.94
CA CYS A 85 -3.84 2.21 -12.67
C CYS A 85 -2.97 2.71 -11.51
N PHE A 86 -1.98 3.58 -11.79
CA PHE A 86 -1.06 4.11 -10.80
C PHE A 86 -1.26 5.61 -10.60
N GLN A 87 -2.45 6.00 -10.19
CA GLN A 87 -2.87 7.39 -9.97
C GLN A 87 -3.97 7.47 -8.90
N PHE A 88 -4.18 8.65 -8.32
CA PHE A 88 -5.25 8.88 -7.34
C PHE A 88 -6.63 8.53 -7.93
N LEU A 89 -7.53 8.01 -7.10
CA LEU A 89 -8.87 7.64 -7.55
C LEU A 89 -9.71 8.86 -7.93
N PHE A 90 -9.42 10.00 -7.30
CA PHE A 90 -10.13 11.26 -7.49
C PHE A 90 -9.45 12.23 -8.48
N GLU A 91 -8.22 11.91 -8.97
CA GLU A 91 -7.48 12.77 -9.89
C GLU A 91 -6.84 11.95 -11.03
N ASN A 92 -7.47 11.97 -12.19
CA ASN A 92 -6.96 11.27 -13.36
C ASN A 92 -5.90 12.12 -14.09
N ASN A 93 -4.84 11.48 -14.56
CA ASN A 93 -3.90 12.07 -15.50
C ASN A 93 -4.08 11.43 -16.88
N PRO A 94 -4.63 12.14 -17.86
CA PRO A 94 -4.78 11.63 -19.22
C PRO A 94 -3.49 11.67 -20.03
N ASP A 95 -2.48 12.43 -19.57
CA ASP A 95 -1.32 12.85 -20.36
C ASP A 95 -0.05 12.06 -19.99
N TRP A 96 -0.18 10.80 -19.49
CA TRP A 96 0.99 9.97 -19.25
C TRP A 96 1.79 9.74 -20.52
N SER A 97 3.09 10.04 -20.48
CA SER A 97 3.97 9.92 -21.65
C SER A 97 4.26 8.47 -22.04
N LYS A 98 4.12 7.53 -21.09
CA LYS A 98 4.40 6.10 -21.27
C LYS A 98 3.40 5.23 -20.53
N TYR A 99 3.16 4.03 -21.05
CA TYR A 99 2.33 3.03 -20.39
C TYR A 99 2.85 2.65 -18.98
N TYR A 100 4.16 2.62 -18.79
CA TYR A 100 4.84 2.53 -17.50
C TYR A 100 5.55 3.85 -17.23
N ALA A 101 4.94 4.71 -16.42
CA ALA A 101 5.46 6.03 -16.14
C ALA A 101 6.81 5.99 -15.43
N GLU A 102 7.68 6.91 -15.80
CA GLU A 102 8.98 7.10 -15.16
C GLU A 102 8.84 7.84 -13.84
N GLY A 103 9.83 7.70 -12.96
CA GLY A 103 9.78 8.25 -11.61
C GLY A 103 9.59 9.76 -11.56
N GLU A 104 10.24 10.51 -12.45
CA GLU A 104 10.11 11.97 -12.53
C GLU A 104 8.69 12.40 -12.89
N GLU A 105 8.06 11.74 -13.86
CA GLU A 105 6.68 12.05 -14.25
C GLU A 105 5.69 11.71 -13.14
N ILE A 106 5.95 10.64 -12.36
CA ILE A 106 5.13 10.28 -11.21
C ILE A 106 5.23 11.33 -10.10
N VAL A 107 6.45 11.80 -9.79
CA VAL A 107 6.66 12.89 -8.80
C VAL A 107 5.91 14.14 -9.23
N ASP A 108 6.08 14.55 -10.47
CA ASP A 108 5.41 15.70 -11.06
C ASP A 108 3.89 15.60 -10.92
N TYR A 109 3.33 14.43 -11.22
CA TYR A 109 1.90 14.17 -11.09
C TYR A 109 1.45 14.28 -9.62
N ILE A 110 2.19 13.70 -8.67
CA ILE A 110 1.85 13.76 -7.23
C ILE A 110 1.89 15.21 -6.74
N GLN A 111 2.93 15.96 -7.12
CA GLN A 111 3.10 17.36 -6.72
C GLN A 111 2.02 18.27 -7.30
N ARG A 112 1.73 18.15 -8.59
CA ARG A 112 0.64 18.90 -9.26
C ARG A 112 -0.72 18.61 -8.62
N THR A 113 -0.98 17.36 -8.26
CA THR A 113 -2.21 16.98 -7.56
C THR A 113 -2.27 17.66 -6.19
N ALA A 114 -1.20 17.59 -5.41
CA ALA A 114 -1.13 18.23 -4.10
C ALA A 114 -1.35 19.75 -4.18
N ASP A 115 -0.76 20.40 -5.18
CA ASP A 115 -0.91 21.85 -5.42
C ASP A 115 -2.34 22.21 -5.83
N LYS A 116 -2.93 21.44 -6.75
CA LYS A 116 -4.31 21.63 -7.21
C LYS A 116 -5.33 21.62 -6.07
N TYR A 117 -5.15 20.75 -5.11
CA TYR A 117 -6.05 20.59 -3.95
C TYR A 117 -5.59 21.36 -2.71
N GLY A 118 -4.51 22.15 -2.80
CA GLY A 118 -4.01 22.96 -1.67
C GLY A 118 -3.45 22.15 -0.50
N ALA A 119 -3.00 20.92 -0.75
CA ALA A 119 -2.56 19.99 0.29
C ALA A 119 -1.31 20.48 1.06
N ARG A 120 -0.45 21.29 0.42
CA ARG A 120 0.81 21.77 1.02
C ARG A 120 0.62 22.59 2.31
N GLN A 121 -0.51 23.22 2.51
CA GLN A 121 -0.80 24.00 3.72
C GLN A 121 -0.73 23.16 5.00
N TYR A 122 -0.90 21.85 4.91
CA TYR A 122 -0.85 20.91 6.03
C TYR A 122 0.55 20.29 6.23
N MET A 123 1.55 20.60 5.38
CA MET A 123 2.81 19.89 5.30
C MET A 123 3.98 20.74 5.78
N LYS A 124 4.85 20.15 6.61
CA LYS A 124 6.15 20.71 7.00
C LYS A 124 7.26 19.79 6.51
N PHE A 125 8.02 20.29 5.54
CA PHE A 125 9.17 19.60 4.95
C PHE A 125 10.43 19.84 5.77
N ARG A 126 11.45 18.96 5.59
CA ARG A 126 12.70 18.97 6.36
C ARG A 126 12.46 18.90 7.87
N HIS A 127 11.43 18.15 8.25
CA HIS A 127 11.07 17.89 9.63
C HIS A 127 11.09 16.37 9.88
N LEU A 128 12.11 15.91 10.59
CA LEU A 128 12.29 14.49 10.90
C LEU A 128 11.65 14.15 12.23
N VAL A 129 10.68 13.25 12.23
CA VAL A 129 10.16 12.67 13.47
C VAL A 129 11.21 11.73 14.05
N THR A 130 11.56 11.94 15.31
CA THR A 130 12.62 11.22 16.01
C THR A 130 12.13 10.43 17.22
N GLY A 131 10.85 10.56 17.60
CA GLY A 131 10.23 9.81 18.68
C GLY A 131 8.72 9.97 18.69
N ALA A 132 8.01 8.96 19.22
CA ALA A 132 6.58 9.03 19.49
C ALA A 132 6.23 8.20 20.72
N HIS A 133 5.60 8.81 21.73
CA HIS A 133 5.29 8.16 23.00
C HIS A 133 3.84 8.39 23.38
N TRP A 134 3.12 7.31 23.70
CA TRP A 134 1.74 7.39 24.15
C TRP A 134 1.66 7.84 25.60
N LYS A 135 0.93 8.93 25.85
CA LYS A 135 0.59 9.42 27.18
C LYS A 135 -0.77 8.88 27.58
N GLN A 136 -0.77 7.81 28.37
CA GLN A 136 -1.96 7.03 28.74
C GLN A 136 -3.05 7.90 29.38
N ASP A 137 -2.68 8.70 30.38
CA ASP A 137 -3.65 9.50 31.16
C ASP A 137 -4.26 10.62 30.30
N GLU A 138 -3.49 11.19 29.39
CA GLU A 138 -3.91 12.27 28.51
C GLU A 138 -4.67 11.75 27.28
N GLY A 139 -4.43 10.47 26.90
CA GLY A 139 -4.97 9.88 25.68
C GLY A 139 -4.39 10.51 24.43
N LYS A 140 -3.08 10.84 24.44
CA LYS A 140 -2.38 11.53 23.35
C LYS A 140 -1.02 10.94 23.05
N TRP A 141 -0.58 11.13 21.84
CA TRP A 141 0.79 10.90 21.40
C TRP A 141 1.63 12.16 21.63
N LEU A 142 2.77 12.02 22.28
CA LEU A 142 3.84 13.02 22.32
C LEU A 142 4.84 12.67 21.23
N ILE A 143 5.03 13.58 20.28
CA ILE A 143 5.83 13.36 19.07
C ILE A 143 7.01 14.31 19.11
N THR A 144 8.22 13.76 19.02
CA THR A 144 9.46 14.53 18.97
C THR A 144 9.88 14.75 17.52
N ILE A 145 10.10 16.00 17.15
CA ILE A 145 10.42 16.39 15.77
C ILE A 145 11.73 17.19 15.77
N LYS A 146 12.62 16.86 14.83
CA LYS A 146 13.83 17.64 14.53
C LYS A 146 13.62 18.43 13.23
N ASP A 147 13.70 19.76 13.31
CA ASP A 147 13.80 20.63 12.14
C ASP A 147 15.21 20.53 11.54
N LEU A 148 15.32 19.98 10.34
CA LEU A 148 16.59 19.75 9.64
C LEU A 148 17.19 21.02 9.04
N ASN A 149 16.48 22.15 9.04
CA ASN A 149 17.04 23.43 8.60
C ASN A 149 17.75 24.16 9.74
N SER A 150 17.26 24.00 10.98
CA SER A 150 17.78 24.73 12.15
C SER A 150 18.42 23.83 13.20
N ASP A 151 18.37 22.50 13.02
CA ASP A 151 18.75 21.46 13.99
C ASP A 151 17.99 21.53 15.33
N LYS A 152 16.94 22.34 15.42
CA LYS A 152 16.11 22.44 16.61
C LYS A 152 15.22 21.23 16.76
N VAL A 153 15.08 20.76 18.01
CA VAL A 153 14.15 19.71 18.38
C VAL A 153 12.99 20.35 19.14
N PHE A 154 11.77 19.95 18.81
CA PHE A 154 10.55 20.38 19.48
C PHE A 154 9.57 19.21 19.57
N GLU A 155 8.51 19.39 20.34
CA GLU A 155 7.47 18.41 20.54
C GLU A 155 6.14 18.89 19.97
N ASP A 156 5.32 17.95 19.48
CA ASP A 156 3.93 18.14 19.10
C ASP A 156 3.10 17.06 19.77
N GLU A 157 1.86 17.36 20.09
CA GLU A 157 0.91 16.41 20.67
C GLU A 157 -0.17 16.06 19.66
N ALA A 158 -0.60 14.79 19.62
CA ALA A 158 -1.66 14.35 18.72
C ALA A 158 -2.67 13.44 19.42
N ASP A 159 -3.94 13.66 19.12
CA ASP A 159 -5.02 12.72 19.45
C ASP A 159 -4.98 11.48 18.56
N VAL A 160 -4.52 11.65 17.32
CA VAL A 160 -4.38 10.59 16.31
C VAL A 160 -3.02 10.70 15.64
N LEU A 161 -2.27 9.61 15.60
CA LEU A 161 -0.99 9.48 14.89
C LEU A 161 -1.14 8.60 13.65
N ILE A 162 -0.67 9.08 12.50
CA ILE A 162 -0.69 8.34 11.24
C ILE A 162 0.73 8.14 10.73
N LEU A 163 1.08 6.89 10.43
CA LEU A 163 2.40 6.52 9.94
C LEU A 163 2.32 6.25 8.43
N GLY A 164 2.67 7.27 7.65
CA GLY A 164 2.78 7.19 6.19
C GLY A 164 4.23 7.09 5.70
N TRP A 165 5.09 6.44 6.45
CA TRP A 165 6.53 6.35 6.20
C TRP A 165 6.93 5.42 5.04
N GLY A 166 5.97 4.71 4.43
CA GLY A 166 6.18 3.81 3.29
C GLY A 166 6.93 2.51 3.66
N MET A 167 6.54 1.39 3.06
CA MET A 167 7.16 0.09 3.33
C MET A 167 8.52 -0.10 2.63
N LEU A 168 8.75 0.54 1.49
CA LEU A 168 9.98 0.43 0.69
C LEU A 168 10.77 1.75 0.74
N ASN A 169 11.14 2.20 1.93
CA ASN A 169 11.84 3.46 2.13
C ASN A 169 13.04 3.33 3.09
N ASN A 170 13.07 2.33 3.97
CA ASN A 170 14.17 2.09 4.87
C ASN A 170 15.21 1.17 4.22
N TRP A 171 16.39 1.71 3.87
CA TRP A 171 17.48 0.94 3.27
C TRP A 171 18.69 0.89 4.20
N GLU A 172 19.48 -0.17 4.04
CA GLU A 172 20.72 -0.38 4.78
C GLU A 172 21.81 -0.84 3.82
N TRP A 173 23.05 -0.51 4.18
CA TRP A 173 24.19 -1.09 3.46
C TRP A 173 24.20 -2.61 3.62
N PRO A 174 24.50 -3.36 2.54
CA PRO A 174 24.60 -4.81 2.66
C PRO A 174 25.77 -5.18 3.57
N LYS A 175 25.61 -6.26 4.34
CA LYS A 175 26.64 -6.77 5.26
C LYS A 175 27.73 -7.51 4.49
N VAL A 176 28.51 -6.77 3.67
CA VAL A 176 29.63 -7.29 2.88
C VAL A 176 30.93 -6.80 3.51
N PRO A 177 31.85 -7.71 3.88
CA PRO A 177 33.14 -7.32 4.45
C PRO A 177 33.89 -6.37 3.53
N GLY A 178 34.52 -5.32 4.09
CA GLY A 178 35.32 -4.38 3.35
C GLY A 178 34.54 -3.38 2.47
N LEU A 179 33.20 -3.33 2.54
CA LEU A 179 32.38 -2.44 1.70
C LEU A 179 32.91 -0.99 1.68
N HIS A 180 33.24 -0.45 2.84
CA HIS A 180 33.71 0.93 3.00
C HIS A 180 35.22 1.10 2.73
N SER A 181 35.95 0.04 2.36
CA SER A 181 37.38 0.15 1.95
C SER A 181 37.54 0.54 0.49
N PHE A 182 36.51 0.41 -0.33
CA PHE A 182 36.55 0.79 -1.73
C PHE A 182 36.88 2.27 -1.92
N LYS A 183 37.80 2.57 -2.83
CA LYS A 183 38.30 3.94 -3.06
C LYS A 183 37.52 4.69 -4.13
N GLY A 184 36.83 4.00 -5.00
CA GLY A 184 35.94 4.60 -6.00
C GLY A 184 34.59 5.04 -5.40
N PRO A 185 33.76 5.74 -6.18
CA PRO A 185 32.39 6.04 -5.77
C PRO A 185 31.59 4.77 -5.61
N TYR A 186 30.85 4.68 -4.50
CA TYR A 186 29.85 3.64 -4.28
C TYR A 186 28.58 4.25 -3.70
N MET A 187 27.43 3.74 -4.13
CA MET A 187 26.13 4.27 -3.75
C MET A 187 25.08 3.19 -3.64
N HIS A 188 24.08 3.40 -2.81
CA HIS A 188 22.88 2.57 -2.79
C HIS A 188 21.86 3.12 -3.80
N SER A 189 21.08 2.24 -4.47
CA SER A 189 20.06 2.67 -5.44
C SER A 189 19.03 3.63 -4.85
N ALA A 190 18.70 3.50 -3.55
CA ALA A 190 17.77 4.39 -2.86
C ALA A 190 18.40 5.75 -2.46
N ASP A 191 19.70 5.88 -2.56
CA ASP A 191 20.46 7.12 -2.30
C ASP A 191 21.46 7.32 -3.45
N TYR A 192 20.93 7.38 -4.66
CA TYR A 192 21.71 7.46 -5.88
C TYR A 192 22.24 8.87 -6.08
N ASP A 193 23.58 8.97 -6.25
CA ASP A 193 24.24 10.22 -6.60
C ASP A 193 23.94 10.58 -8.07
N THR A 194 23.05 11.52 -8.28
CA THR A 194 22.67 11.99 -9.62
C THR A 194 23.76 12.77 -10.35
N THR A 195 24.84 13.15 -9.67
CA THR A 195 26.00 13.81 -10.26
C THR A 195 27.03 12.80 -10.78
N PHE A 196 26.89 11.51 -10.45
CA PHE A 196 27.76 10.47 -10.92
C PHE A 196 27.60 10.22 -12.42
N ASP A 197 28.70 10.43 -13.17
CA ASP A 197 28.75 10.10 -14.60
C ASP A 197 29.34 8.69 -14.83
N PRO A 198 28.50 7.72 -15.31
CA PRO A 198 28.93 6.36 -15.60
C PRO A 198 29.71 6.20 -16.91
N THR A 199 29.79 7.24 -17.74
CA THR A 199 30.35 7.17 -19.10
C THR A 199 31.78 6.65 -19.13
N GLY A 200 32.01 5.60 -19.91
CA GLY A 200 33.32 5.01 -20.12
C GLY A 200 33.94 4.27 -18.92
N LYS A 201 33.19 4.09 -17.82
CA LYS A 201 33.64 3.41 -16.61
C LYS A 201 33.29 1.93 -16.59
N THR A 202 34.06 1.16 -15.84
CA THR A 202 33.72 -0.22 -15.45
C THR A 202 32.95 -0.17 -14.14
N ILE A 203 31.70 -0.64 -14.13
CA ILE A 203 30.77 -0.46 -13.02
C ILE A 203 30.24 -1.81 -12.53
N ALA A 204 30.25 -2.03 -11.22
CA ALA A 204 29.52 -3.15 -10.62
C ALA A 204 28.10 -2.72 -10.27
N VAL A 205 27.09 -3.47 -10.76
CA VAL A 205 25.69 -3.35 -10.35
C VAL A 205 25.33 -4.59 -9.53
N VAL A 206 25.08 -4.40 -8.24
CA VAL A 206 24.85 -5.50 -7.31
C VAL A 206 23.39 -5.59 -6.93
N GLY A 207 22.73 -6.65 -7.37
CA GLY A 207 21.33 -6.96 -7.05
C GLY A 207 20.43 -7.15 -8.28
N GLY A 208 19.64 -8.21 -8.25
CA GLY A 208 18.65 -8.56 -9.29
C GLY A 208 17.21 -8.22 -8.90
N GLY A 209 17.00 -7.31 -7.95
CA GLY A 209 15.71 -6.76 -7.59
C GLY A 209 15.18 -5.75 -8.61
N SER A 210 14.03 -5.13 -8.36
CA SER A 210 13.42 -4.15 -9.29
C SER A 210 14.39 -3.03 -9.66
N SER A 211 15.13 -2.48 -8.68
CA SER A 211 16.12 -1.42 -8.96
C SER A 211 17.26 -1.91 -9.85
N GLY A 212 17.86 -3.07 -9.55
CA GLY A 212 18.99 -3.59 -10.35
C GLY A 212 18.62 -3.89 -11.80
N ILE A 213 17.45 -4.50 -12.04
CA ILE A 213 16.97 -4.76 -13.40
C ILE A 213 16.58 -3.49 -14.16
N GLN A 214 16.29 -2.40 -13.45
CA GLN A 214 16.01 -1.09 -14.04
C GLN A 214 17.30 -0.32 -14.35
N ILE A 215 18.29 -0.38 -13.48
CA ILE A 215 19.57 0.31 -13.64
C ILE A 215 20.39 -0.26 -14.80
N LEU A 216 20.49 -1.59 -14.90
CA LEU A 216 21.38 -2.24 -15.87
C LEU A 216 21.18 -1.76 -17.31
N PRO A 217 19.97 -1.72 -17.90
CA PRO A 217 19.78 -1.29 -19.30
C PRO A 217 20.19 0.16 -19.57
N HIS A 218 20.20 1.00 -18.54
CA HIS A 218 20.56 2.41 -18.66
C HIS A 218 22.06 2.60 -18.52
N ILE A 219 22.68 1.99 -17.54
CA ILE A 219 24.13 2.07 -17.30
C ILE A 219 24.91 1.38 -18.42
N GLN A 220 24.45 0.21 -18.90
CA GLN A 220 25.09 -0.56 -19.96
C GLN A 220 25.36 0.26 -21.23
N LYS A 221 24.44 1.16 -21.60
CA LYS A 221 24.55 1.95 -22.85
C LYS A 221 25.70 2.93 -22.85
N VAL A 222 26.16 3.37 -21.69
CA VAL A 222 27.17 4.44 -21.54
C VAL A 222 28.44 3.96 -20.85
N ALA A 223 28.36 2.91 -20.04
CA ALA A 223 29.50 2.32 -19.38
C ALA A 223 30.45 1.62 -20.36
N LYS A 224 31.73 1.60 -20.06
CA LYS A 224 32.71 0.77 -20.76
C LYS A 224 32.42 -0.71 -20.56
N HIS A 225 32.14 -1.09 -19.33
CA HIS A 225 31.83 -2.45 -18.94
C HIS A 225 30.96 -2.47 -17.68
N VAL A 226 30.07 -3.48 -17.54
CA VAL A 226 29.23 -3.68 -16.36
C VAL A 226 29.38 -5.10 -15.82
N ASP A 227 29.81 -5.23 -14.58
CA ASP A 227 29.75 -6.44 -13.78
C ASP A 227 28.41 -6.51 -13.05
N HIS A 228 27.48 -7.34 -13.50
CA HIS A 228 26.16 -7.47 -12.89
C HIS A 228 26.07 -8.68 -11.96
N TYR A 229 26.05 -8.42 -10.65
CA TYR A 229 25.96 -9.46 -9.60
C TYR A 229 24.51 -9.77 -9.27
N MET A 230 24.09 -11.01 -9.52
CA MET A 230 22.74 -11.47 -9.21
C MET A 230 22.74 -12.94 -8.75
N ARG A 231 22.60 -13.16 -7.45
CA ARG A 231 22.58 -14.50 -6.86
C ARG A 231 21.23 -15.22 -6.89
N SER A 232 20.14 -14.45 -6.96
CA SER A 232 18.77 -14.98 -6.85
C SER A 232 18.12 -15.08 -8.22
N GLN A 233 17.47 -16.21 -8.48
CA GLN A 233 16.67 -16.40 -9.68
C GLN A 233 15.47 -15.46 -9.69
N ASN A 234 15.11 -14.94 -10.87
CA ASN A 234 13.97 -14.03 -11.04
C ASN A 234 13.26 -14.24 -12.36
N TRP A 235 11.93 -14.21 -12.34
CA TRP A 235 11.12 -14.13 -13.54
C TRP A 235 11.17 -12.72 -14.13
N ILE A 236 11.45 -12.65 -15.43
CA ILE A 236 11.36 -11.41 -16.21
C ILE A 236 10.18 -11.56 -17.15
N ALA A 237 9.15 -10.74 -16.96
CA ALA A 237 7.95 -10.77 -17.78
C ALA A 237 8.20 -10.13 -19.15
N PRO A 238 7.53 -10.62 -20.21
CA PRO A 238 7.52 -9.92 -21.48
C PRO A 238 6.89 -8.54 -21.34
N LEU A 239 7.37 -7.60 -22.17
CA LEU A 239 6.74 -6.31 -22.36
C LEU A 239 5.26 -6.50 -22.72
N GLY A 240 4.41 -5.74 -22.10
CA GLY A 240 3.02 -5.68 -22.52
C GLY A 240 2.17 -6.89 -22.20
N PHE A 241 2.47 -7.66 -21.15
CA PHE A 241 1.57 -8.74 -20.78
C PHE A 241 0.15 -8.24 -20.49
N GLY A 242 -0.02 -7.03 -19.91
CA GLY A 242 -1.28 -6.29 -19.88
C GLY A 242 -1.55 -5.53 -21.20
N ALA A 243 -0.50 -5.06 -21.89
CA ALA A 243 -0.59 -4.39 -23.18
C ALA A 243 -1.02 -5.34 -24.33
N ILE A 244 -0.62 -6.62 -24.30
CA ILE A 244 -1.09 -7.63 -25.26
C ILE A 244 -2.61 -7.79 -25.19
N GLU A 245 -3.19 -7.71 -24.00
CA GLU A 245 -4.64 -7.78 -23.83
C GLU A 245 -5.33 -6.52 -24.35
N LEU A 246 -4.72 -5.35 -24.16
CA LEU A 246 -5.20 -4.09 -24.71
C LEU A 246 -4.99 -3.98 -26.23
N GLU A 247 -3.88 -4.53 -26.76
CA GLU A 247 -3.61 -4.61 -28.19
C GLU A 247 -4.60 -5.53 -28.90
N LYS A 248 -4.94 -6.68 -28.31
CA LYS A 248 -6.02 -7.56 -28.81
C LYS A 248 -7.38 -6.85 -28.84
N ARG A 249 -7.59 -5.87 -27.99
CA ARG A 249 -8.79 -5.04 -27.95
C ARG A 249 -8.72 -3.85 -28.92
N GLY A 250 -7.63 -3.71 -29.70
CA GLY A 250 -7.44 -2.63 -30.69
C GLY A 250 -7.23 -1.25 -30.08
N LYS A 251 -6.70 -1.19 -28.85
CA LYS A 251 -6.65 0.05 -28.05
C LYS A 251 -5.24 0.52 -27.69
N LEU A 252 -4.19 -0.09 -28.25
CA LEU A 252 -2.80 0.33 -28.06
C LEU A 252 -2.12 0.50 -29.40
N ASP A 253 -1.66 1.72 -29.65
CA ASP A 253 -0.63 1.97 -30.67
C ASP A 253 0.75 1.94 -29.99
N GLN A 254 1.73 1.28 -30.64
CA GLN A 254 3.07 1.11 -30.10
C GLN A 254 3.77 2.48 -30.02
N GLY A 255 3.79 3.07 -28.84
CA GLY A 255 4.53 4.31 -28.54
C GLY A 255 3.72 5.54 -28.17
N ASN A 256 2.43 5.57 -28.44
CA ASN A 256 1.55 6.65 -27.97
C ASN A 256 0.36 6.04 -27.22
N CYS A 257 0.34 6.20 -25.92
CA CYS A 257 -0.88 6.00 -25.16
C CYS A 257 -1.75 7.25 -25.32
N GLU A 258 -2.57 7.34 -26.36
CA GLU A 258 -3.68 8.28 -26.38
C GLU A 258 -4.68 7.83 -25.29
N TYR A 259 -4.42 8.26 -24.06
CA TYR A 259 -5.40 8.14 -22.98
C TYR A 259 -6.46 9.20 -23.20
N SER A 260 -7.63 8.75 -23.58
CA SER A 260 -8.78 9.64 -23.55
C SER A 260 -9.04 10.07 -22.09
N THR A 261 -9.41 11.33 -21.91
CA THR A 261 -9.90 11.89 -20.63
C THR A 261 -11.13 11.15 -20.09
N ASP A 262 -11.57 10.10 -20.81
CA ASP A 262 -12.76 9.33 -20.49
C ASP A 262 -12.46 8.33 -19.37
N SER A 263 -13.16 8.49 -18.25
CA SER A 263 -13.22 7.53 -17.14
C SER A 263 -13.54 6.08 -17.58
N LYS A 264 -14.13 5.90 -18.76
CA LYS A 264 -14.42 4.61 -19.38
C LYS A 264 -13.13 3.88 -19.78
N HIS A 265 -12.16 4.59 -20.37
CA HIS A 265 -10.88 3.98 -20.77
C HIS A 265 -10.07 3.50 -19.56
N ARG A 266 -10.01 4.30 -18.49
CA ARG A 266 -9.41 3.88 -17.22
C ARG A 266 -10.05 2.59 -16.70
N ARG A 267 -11.39 2.52 -16.67
CA ARG A 267 -12.11 1.30 -16.24
C ARG A 267 -11.74 0.09 -17.09
N GLU A 268 -11.68 0.24 -18.41
CA GLU A 268 -11.33 -0.86 -19.31
C GLU A 268 -9.91 -1.39 -19.05
N VAL A 269 -8.94 -0.52 -18.73
CA VAL A 269 -7.56 -0.93 -18.37
C VAL A 269 -7.56 -1.61 -17.01
N GLU A 270 -8.25 -1.05 -16.02
CA GLU A 270 -8.36 -1.63 -14.68
C GLU A 270 -9.11 -2.97 -14.70
N GLU A 271 -10.18 -3.11 -15.48
CA GLU A 271 -10.89 -4.38 -15.69
C GLU A 271 -9.99 -5.42 -16.35
N ALA A 272 -9.24 -5.05 -17.40
CA ALA A 272 -8.29 -5.95 -18.03
C ALA A 272 -7.17 -6.39 -17.10
N MET A 273 -6.71 -5.50 -16.21
CA MET A 273 -5.75 -5.85 -15.17
C MET A 273 -6.37 -6.75 -14.10
N ASN A 274 -7.56 -6.44 -13.65
CA ASN A 274 -8.27 -7.26 -12.67
C ASN A 274 -8.55 -8.66 -13.24
N ASP A 275 -9.03 -8.79 -14.46
CA ASP A 275 -9.23 -10.07 -15.14
C ASP A 275 -7.93 -10.88 -15.22
N TYR A 276 -6.81 -10.20 -15.50
CA TYR A 276 -5.50 -10.84 -15.49
C TYR A 276 -5.07 -11.31 -14.10
N MET A 277 -5.39 -10.51 -13.06
CA MET A 277 -4.89 -10.68 -11.71
C MET A 277 -5.84 -11.49 -10.80
N THR A 278 -7.16 -11.50 -11.05
CA THR A 278 -8.15 -12.11 -10.17
C THR A 278 -8.53 -13.53 -10.55
N GLU A 279 -8.59 -13.88 -11.81
CA GLU A 279 -8.93 -15.25 -12.22
C GLU A 279 -7.77 -16.21 -12.07
N SER A 280 -7.64 -16.85 -10.93
CA SER A 280 -6.76 -18.00 -10.69
C SER A 280 -5.27 -17.84 -11.04
N GLY A 281 -4.83 -16.64 -11.49
CA GLY A 281 -3.42 -16.37 -11.78
C GLY A 281 -2.53 -16.43 -10.53
N PHE A 282 -3.11 -16.06 -9.37
CA PHE A 282 -2.44 -16.12 -8.07
C PHE A 282 -2.68 -17.42 -7.32
N THR A 283 -3.68 -18.22 -7.69
CA THR A 283 -3.89 -19.54 -7.10
C THR A 283 -2.87 -20.51 -7.68
N TYR A 284 -2.08 -21.11 -6.81
CA TYR A 284 -1.04 -22.05 -7.23
C TYR A 284 -1.63 -23.31 -7.89
N GLY A 285 -1.00 -23.78 -8.97
CA GLY A 285 -1.34 -25.03 -9.65
C GLY A 285 -2.52 -24.93 -10.63
N THR A 286 -3.13 -23.77 -10.80
CA THR A 286 -4.21 -23.62 -11.80
C THR A 286 -3.67 -23.64 -13.24
N THR A 287 -4.50 -24.05 -14.19
CA THR A 287 -4.16 -24.06 -15.62
C THR A 287 -3.70 -22.69 -16.12
N ARG A 288 -4.35 -21.62 -15.64
CA ARG A 288 -3.99 -20.24 -16.00
C ARG A 288 -2.62 -19.85 -15.45
N GLN A 289 -2.32 -20.15 -14.19
CA GLN A 289 -1.01 -19.90 -13.58
C GLN A 289 0.09 -20.63 -14.34
N GLN A 290 -0.14 -21.91 -14.73
CA GLN A 290 0.81 -22.70 -15.49
C GLN A 290 1.03 -22.11 -16.91
N ALA A 291 -0.02 -21.63 -17.57
CA ALA A 291 0.07 -20.95 -18.85
C ALA A 291 0.87 -19.64 -18.78
N ILE A 292 0.69 -18.86 -17.71
CA ILE A 292 1.48 -17.65 -17.43
C ILE A 292 2.96 -18.03 -17.28
N GLN A 293 3.25 -19.03 -16.49
CA GLN A 293 4.62 -19.51 -16.26
C GLN A 293 5.29 -19.98 -17.55
N ALA A 294 4.55 -20.70 -18.39
CA ALA A 294 5.04 -21.15 -19.69
C ALA A 294 5.41 -19.98 -20.61
N LYS A 295 4.57 -18.95 -20.69
CA LYS A 295 4.84 -17.73 -21.48
C LYS A 295 6.07 -16.97 -20.99
N PHE A 296 6.26 -16.84 -19.68
CA PHE A 296 7.44 -16.18 -19.11
C PHE A 296 8.71 -16.97 -19.42
N LYS A 297 8.65 -18.29 -19.28
CA LYS A 297 9.76 -19.18 -19.63
C LYS A 297 10.12 -19.09 -21.11
N GLU A 298 9.14 -19.10 -22.01
CA GLU A 298 9.33 -18.93 -23.44
C GLU A 298 10.01 -17.60 -23.77
N HIS A 299 9.50 -16.49 -23.20
CA HIS A 299 10.09 -15.16 -23.36
C HIS A 299 11.55 -15.13 -22.95
N MET A 300 11.88 -15.58 -21.72
CA MET A 300 13.24 -15.59 -21.22
C MET A 300 14.15 -16.49 -22.06
N SER A 301 13.65 -17.68 -22.47
CA SER A 301 14.41 -18.63 -23.29
C SER A 301 14.69 -18.09 -24.69
N THR A 302 13.74 -17.38 -25.29
CA THR A 302 13.90 -16.75 -26.61
C THR A 302 14.88 -15.58 -26.53
N SER A 303 14.75 -14.73 -25.49
CA SER A 303 15.59 -13.55 -25.33
C SER A 303 17.06 -13.92 -25.03
N LEU A 304 17.31 -15.01 -24.31
CA LEU A 304 18.67 -15.44 -23.89
C LEU A 304 19.13 -16.70 -24.63
N LYS A 305 18.62 -16.98 -25.84
CA LYS A 305 18.99 -18.17 -26.60
C LYS A 305 20.48 -18.30 -26.88
N GLU A 306 21.19 -17.16 -27.03
CA GLU A 306 22.62 -17.11 -27.29
C GLU A 306 23.47 -17.17 -26.00
N LYS A 307 22.84 -17.03 -24.82
CA LYS A 307 23.49 -17.09 -23.50
C LYS A 307 22.79 -18.09 -22.56
N PRO A 308 22.79 -19.41 -22.87
CA PRO A 308 22.08 -20.42 -22.11
C PRO A 308 22.53 -20.55 -20.66
N ASP A 309 23.79 -20.24 -20.37
CA ASP A 309 24.32 -20.28 -18.99
C ASP A 309 23.69 -19.19 -18.12
N ILE A 310 23.48 -18.00 -18.68
CA ILE A 310 22.75 -16.94 -17.99
C ILE A 310 21.31 -17.36 -17.76
N LEU A 311 20.64 -17.89 -18.79
CA LEU A 311 19.25 -18.37 -18.67
C LEU A 311 19.12 -19.41 -17.55
N GLN A 312 20.01 -20.39 -17.49
CA GLN A 312 20.02 -21.42 -16.43
C GLN A 312 20.18 -20.80 -15.04
N SER A 313 21.01 -19.75 -14.93
CA SER A 313 21.29 -19.08 -13.66
C SER A 313 20.13 -18.23 -13.16
N ILE A 314 19.34 -17.61 -14.07
CA ILE A 314 18.27 -16.68 -13.68
C ILE A 314 16.87 -17.27 -13.66
N LEU A 315 16.63 -18.41 -14.33
CA LEU A 315 15.30 -19.00 -14.49
C LEU A 315 14.84 -19.69 -13.19
N PRO A 316 13.74 -19.20 -12.54
CA PRO A 316 13.28 -19.77 -11.28
C PRO A 316 12.52 -21.08 -11.46
N ALA A 317 12.56 -21.90 -10.40
CA ALA A 317 11.71 -23.08 -10.25
C ALA A 317 10.32 -22.76 -9.67
N TYR A 318 10.18 -21.64 -8.94
CA TYR A 318 8.93 -21.21 -8.32
C TYR A 318 8.02 -20.45 -9.35
N PRO A 319 6.70 -20.34 -9.08
CA PRO A 319 5.79 -19.68 -10.01
C PRO A 319 6.07 -18.17 -10.14
N PRO A 320 5.80 -17.55 -11.32
CA PRO A 320 6.07 -16.14 -11.54
C PRO A 320 5.16 -15.23 -10.70
N GLY A 321 5.79 -14.32 -9.97
CA GLY A 321 5.17 -13.09 -9.49
C GLY A 321 5.38 -11.95 -10.49
N CYS A 322 4.99 -10.72 -10.15
CA CYS A 322 5.21 -9.57 -11.04
C CYS A 322 6.64 -9.04 -10.94
N ARG A 323 7.44 -9.17 -12.00
CA ARG A 323 8.59 -8.29 -12.29
C ARG A 323 8.65 -8.04 -13.78
N ARG A 324 8.55 -6.80 -14.17
CA ARG A 324 8.53 -6.37 -15.56
C ARG A 324 9.59 -5.31 -15.79
N ARG A 325 10.46 -5.51 -16.77
CA ARG A 325 11.31 -4.43 -17.27
C ARG A 325 11.75 -4.70 -18.71
N PRO A 326 11.42 -3.80 -19.64
CA PRO A 326 11.98 -3.80 -20.98
C PRO A 326 13.49 -3.55 -20.94
N GLY A 327 14.21 -4.16 -21.86
CA GLY A 327 15.61 -3.92 -22.06
C GLY A 327 16.57 -4.67 -21.13
N TYR A 328 16.08 -5.35 -20.09
CA TYR A 328 16.96 -6.07 -19.16
C TYR A 328 17.59 -7.32 -19.75
N LEU A 329 16.78 -8.18 -20.39
CA LEU A 329 17.32 -9.39 -21.04
C LEU A 329 18.18 -9.05 -22.25
N GLU A 330 17.83 -7.98 -22.96
CA GLU A 330 18.63 -7.43 -24.05
C GLU A 330 19.98 -6.93 -23.55
N ALA A 331 20.00 -6.19 -22.44
CA ALA A 331 21.24 -5.70 -21.83
C ALA A 331 22.16 -6.85 -21.38
N LEU A 332 21.60 -7.97 -20.91
CA LEU A 332 22.40 -9.17 -20.58
C LEU A 332 23.05 -9.82 -21.80
N ASN A 333 22.54 -9.60 -23.01
CA ASN A 333 23.14 -10.10 -24.24
C ASN A 333 24.32 -9.25 -24.74
N GLU A 334 24.44 -8.03 -24.27
CA GLU A 334 25.47 -7.10 -24.72
C GLU A 334 26.88 -7.59 -24.34
N SER A 335 27.86 -7.27 -25.22
CA SER A 335 29.23 -7.73 -25.06
C SER A 335 29.99 -7.05 -23.90
N ASN A 336 29.51 -5.90 -23.45
CA ASN A 336 30.07 -5.16 -22.32
C ASN A 336 29.37 -5.47 -20.98
N VAL A 337 28.61 -6.56 -20.87
CA VAL A 337 27.97 -7.00 -19.63
C VAL A 337 28.43 -8.40 -19.26
N ASP A 338 29.05 -8.52 -18.10
CA ASP A 338 29.33 -9.80 -17.43
C ASP A 338 28.25 -10.08 -16.39
N PHE A 339 27.51 -11.18 -16.56
CA PHE A 339 26.59 -11.67 -15.55
C PHE A 339 27.28 -12.58 -14.56
N ILE A 340 27.19 -12.25 -13.25
CA ILE A 340 27.90 -12.94 -12.18
C ILE A 340 26.88 -13.57 -11.22
N PRO A 341 26.57 -14.86 -11.35
CA PRO A 341 25.58 -15.57 -10.52
C PRO A 341 26.19 -16.06 -9.19
N SER A 342 27.06 -15.26 -8.58
CA SER A 342 27.72 -15.67 -7.34
C SER A 342 27.62 -14.64 -6.24
N ASP A 343 27.77 -15.12 -5.00
CA ASP A 343 27.89 -14.25 -3.82
C ASP A 343 29.23 -13.50 -3.84
N ILE A 344 29.20 -12.31 -3.25
CA ILE A 344 30.37 -11.50 -2.99
C ILE A 344 31.03 -12.00 -1.69
N SER A 345 32.34 -12.23 -1.74
CA SER A 345 33.15 -12.57 -0.56
C SER A 345 33.45 -11.31 0.26
N HIS A 346 34.07 -10.32 -0.39
CA HIS A 346 34.41 -9.05 0.23
C HIS A 346 34.69 -7.98 -0.84
N VAL A 347 34.77 -6.74 -0.39
CA VAL A 347 35.18 -5.58 -1.21
C VAL A 347 36.58 -5.18 -0.82
N THR A 348 37.39 -4.82 -1.83
CA THR A 348 38.74 -4.27 -1.68
C THR A 348 38.80 -2.80 -2.08
N GLU A 349 39.94 -2.17 -1.96
CA GLU A 349 40.18 -0.79 -2.42
C GLU A 349 39.91 -0.62 -3.93
N GLU A 350 40.10 -1.68 -4.73
CA GLU A 350 40.05 -1.63 -6.21
C GLU A 350 38.80 -2.29 -6.82
N GLY A 351 37.96 -3.02 -6.04
CA GLY A 351 36.83 -3.72 -6.61
C GLY A 351 36.27 -4.82 -5.71
N ILE A 352 35.54 -5.75 -6.33
CA ILE A 352 34.79 -6.80 -5.68
C ILE A 352 35.49 -8.15 -5.85
N VAL A 353 35.62 -8.91 -4.76
CA VAL A 353 36.11 -10.29 -4.78
C VAL A 353 34.92 -11.26 -4.65
N GLY A 354 34.71 -12.11 -5.64
CA GLY A 354 33.73 -13.17 -5.62
C GLY A 354 34.11 -14.30 -4.67
N ARG A 355 33.18 -15.23 -4.38
CA ARG A 355 33.48 -16.44 -3.58
C ARG A 355 34.48 -17.38 -4.25
N ASP A 356 34.64 -17.29 -5.56
CA ASP A 356 35.65 -17.99 -6.34
C ASP A 356 37.08 -17.42 -6.15
N GLY A 357 37.22 -16.36 -5.36
CA GLY A 357 38.48 -15.66 -5.12
C GLY A 357 38.88 -14.68 -6.23
N THR A 358 38.08 -14.53 -7.28
CA THR A 358 38.36 -13.63 -8.40
C THR A 358 38.15 -12.18 -8.02
N LEU A 359 39.19 -11.33 -8.09
CA LEU A 359 39.06 -9.88 -7.98
C LEU A 359 38.60 -9.29 -9.32
N ARG A 360 37.47 -8.61 -9.33
CA ARG A 360 36.98 -7.79 -10.43
C ARG A 360 37.17 -6.32 -10.09
N LYS A 361 38.09 -5.67 -10.85
CA LYS A 361 38.38 -4.26 -10.65
C LYS A 361 37.34 -3.42 -11.33
N VAL A 362 36.77 -2.45 -10.57
CA VAL A 362 35.70 -1.57 -11.05
C VAL A 362 35.98 -0.12 -10.65
N ASP A 363 35.48 0.82 -11.44
CA ASP A 363 35.58 2.26 -11.15
C ASP A 363 34.49 2.75 -10.19
N ALA A 364 33.35 2.04 -10.13
CA ALA A 364 32.21 2.37 -9.24
C ALA A 364 31.38 1.15 -8.87
N ILE A 365 30.67 1.23 -7.75
CA ILE A 365 29.75 0.18 -7.28
C ILE A 365 28.37 0.77 -7.01
N ILE A 366 27.32 0.20 -7.63
CA ILE A 366 25.91 0.54 -7.38
C ILE A 366 25.25 -0.64 -6.65
N TRP A 367 24.89 -0.41 -5.39
CA TRP A 367 24.24 -1.39 -4.54
C TRP A 367 22.72 -1.30 -4.70
N ALA A 368 22.12 -2.19 -5.48
CA ALA A 368 20.68 -2.35 -5.65
C ALA A 368 20.15 -3.48 -4.75
N THR A 369 20.52 -3.42 -3.46
CA THR A 369 20.33 -4.51 -2.49
C THR A 369 19.01 -4.48 -1.75
N GLY A 370 18.16 -3.48 -2.04
CA GLY A 370 16.78 -3.42 -1.58
C GLY A 370 16.60 -2.69 -0.23
N PHE A 371 15.47 -2.97 0.41
CA PHE A 371 15.01 -2.25 1.60
C PHE A 371 14.81 -3.21 2.77
N ASN A 372 14.93 -2.68 3.98
CA ASN A 372 14.46 -3.35 5.17
C ASN A 372 12.93 -3.25 5.24
N VAL A 373 12.25 -4.38 5.22
CA VAL A 373 10.79 -4.50 5.18
C VAL A 373 10.20 -5.15 6.43
N ASP A 374 10.98 -5.20 7.51
CA ASP A 374 10.57 -5.84 8.77
C ASP A 374 9.53 -5.05 9.56
N PHE A 375 9.04 -3.93 9.03
CA PHE A 375 8.11 -3.01 9.68
C PHE A 375 8.59 -2.46 11.02
N VAL A 376 9.91 -2.51 11.27
CA VAL A 376 10.51 -1.90 12.46
C VAL A 376 10.33 -0.39 12.43
N SER A 377 10.08 0.19 13.58
CA SER A 377 10.00 1.65 13.71
C SER A 377 11.34 2.30 13.39
N ARG A 378 11.28 3.45 12.75
CA ARG A 378 12.44 4.27 12.36
C ARG A 378 12.90 5.22 13.45
N PHE A 379 12.13 5.30 14.52
CA PHE A 379 12.39 6.08 15.71
C PHE A 379 11.81 5.34 16.93
N PRO A 380 12.28 5.59 18.15
CA PRO A 380 11.69 5.04 19.35
C PRO A 380 10.18 5.36 19.41
N MET A 381 9.37 4.32 19.53
CA MET A 381 7.92 4.44 19.60
C MET A 381 7.35 3.51 20.66
N THR A 382 6.60 4.06 21.61
CA THR A 382 5.97 3.31 22.70
C THR A 382 4.48 3.57 22.77
N GLY A 383 3.69 2.51 22.85
CA GLY A 383 2.23 2.54 22.97
C GLY A 383 1.73 2.32 24.39
N LEU A 384 0.60 1.61 24.51
CA LEU A 384 0.00 1.25 25.80
C LEU A 384 0.97 0.50 26.70
N ASP A 385 0.92 0.80 28.01
CA ASP A 385 1.73 0.14 29.03
C ASP A 385 3.25 0.21 28.78
N GLY A 386 3.70 1.17 27.96
CA GLY A 386 5.10 1.34 27.58
C GLY A 386 5.64 0.28 26.61
N ILE A 387 4.76 -0.47 25.95
CA ILE A 387 5.16 -1.49 24.96
C ILE A 387 5.75 -0.79 23.73
N GLU A 388 6.94 -1.22 23.33
CA GLU A 388 7.61 -0.69 22.15
C GLU A 388 7.03 -1.26 20.84
N TRP A 389 6.95 -0.45 19.81
CA TRP A 389 6.52 -0.86 18.46
C TRP A 389 7.27 -2.11 17.96
N ASN A 390 8.60 -2.11 18.12
CA ASN A 390 9.43 -3.22 17.65
C ASN A 390 9.14 -4.54 18.37
N GLN A 391 8.70 -4.49 19.63
CA GLN A 391 8.26 -5.68 20.37
C GLN A 391 6.96 -6.26 19.81
N VAL A 392 6.06 -5.38 19.31
CA VAL A 392 4.80 -5.82 18.70
C VAL A 392 5.04 -6.43 17.32
N MET A 393 6.04 -5.92 16.58
CA MET A 393 6.39 -6.40 15.24
C MET A 393 7.28 -7.65 15.24
N ASP A 394 7.89 -8.03 16.37
CA ASP A 394 8.76 -9.20 16.52
C ASP A 394 7.99 -10.40 17.08
N PRO A 395 8.22 -11.63 16.60
CA PRO A 395 9.10 -12.01 15.47
C PRO A 395 8.45 -11.81 14.09
N GLU A 396 7.12 -11.66 14.03
CA GLU A 396 6.35 -11.56 12.80
C GLU A 396 5.50 -10.29 12.83
N PRO A 397 5.68 -9.38 11.87
CA PRO A 397 4.87 -8.17 11.80
C PRO A 397 3.41 -8.50 11.51
N GLU A 398 2.52 -7.99 12.35
CA GLU A 398 1.08 -8.21 12.25
C GLU A 398 0.32 -6.90 12.44
N ALA A 399 -0.71 -6.68 11.62
CA ALA A 399 -1.64 -5.57 11.75
C ALA A 399 -3.03 -5.98 11.25
N TYR A 400 -4.09 -5.55 11.91
CA TYR A 400 -5.46 -5.79 11.46
C TYR A 400 -5.78 -4.92 10.24
N LEU A 401 -6.27 -5.53 9.17
CA LEU A 401 -6.53 -4.92 7.85
C LEU A 401 -5.32 -4.16 7.27
N GLY A 402 -4.09 -4.57 7.66
CA GLY A 402 -2.88 -3.92 7.22
C GLY A 402 -2.62 -2.54 7.85
N MET A 403 -3.42 -2.10 8.81
CA MET A 403 -3.44 -0.71 9.25
C MET A 403 -3.42 -0.52 10.78
N CYS A 404 -4.12 -1.38 11.53
CA CYS A 404 -4.24 -1.22 12.98
C CYS A 404 -3.28 -2.16 13.71
N VAL A 405 -2.33 -1.59 14.43
CA VAL A 405 -1.29 -2.32 15.19
C VAL A 405 -1.72 -2.49 16.63
N ASP A 406 -1.48 -3.68 17.18
CA ASP A 406 -1.79 -3.99 18.59
C ASP A 406 -1.06 -3.03 19.54
N LYS A 407 -1.72 -2.65 20.65
CA LYS A 407 -1.18 -1.76 21.68
C LYS A 407 -0.82 -0.34 21.22
N MET A 408 -1.21 0.07 20.02
CA MET A 408 -0.96 1.42 19.51
C MET A 408 -2.28 2.19 19.40
N PRO A 409 -2.71 2.89 20.48
CA PRO A 409 -4.02 3.56 20.51
C PRO A 409 -4.07 4.74 19.55
N ASN A 410 -5.20 4.91 18.86
CA ASN A 410 -5.40 5.97 17.87
C ASN A 410 -4.24 6.11 16.88
N CYS A 411 -3.53 5.01 16.61
CA CYS A 411 -2.41 4.99 15.68
C CYS A 411 -2.73 4.10 14.47
N PHE A 412 -2.50 4.64 13.29
CA PHE A 412 -2.74 3.95 12.04
C PHE A 412 -1.49 3.98 11.17
N VAL A 413 -1.24 2.88 10.46
CA VAL A 413 -0.12 2.80 9.52
C VAL A 413 -0.65 2.59 8.11
N TYR A 414 -0.21 3.42 7.17
CA TYR A 414 -0.44 3.18 5.75
C TYR A 414 0.48 2.09 5.22
N MET A 415 -0.08 1.21 4.42
CA MET A 415 0.67 0.13 3.78
C MET A 415 1.45 -0.71 4.79
N GLY A 416 0.81 -1.04 5.93
CA GLY A 416 1.38 -1.89 6.97
C GLY A 416 1.36 -3.39 6.61
N PRO A 417 1.64 -4.27 7.58
CA PRO A 417 1.68 -5.72 7.35
C PRO A 417 0.42 -6.28 6.71
N ASN A 418 0.59 -7.04 5.61
CA ASN A 418 -0.50 -7.69 4.88
C ASN A 418 -1.59 -6.74 4.33
N CYS A 419 -1.24 -5.52 3.95
CA CYS A 419 -2.16 -4.57 3.31
C CYS A 419 -2.16 -4.66 1.78
N GLY A 420 -1.07 -5.13 1.16
CA GLY A 420 -0.90 -5.10 -0.29
C GLY A 420 -1.85 -6.09 -0.97
N PRO A 421 -2.78 -5.66 -1.84
CA PRO A 421 -3.51 -6.62 -2.66
C PRO A 421 -2.53 -7.28 -3.61
N GLY A 422 -2.70 -8.56 -3.83
CA GLY A 422 -1.92 -9.29 -4.84
C GLY A 422 -2.14 -8.70 -6.25
N ALA A 423 -3.27 -8.02 -6.44
CA ALA A 423 -3.70 -7.33 -7.65
C ALA A 423 -4.20 -5.93 -7.33
N GLY A 424 -3.79 -4.94 -8.09
CA GLY A 424 -4.19 -3.54 -7.94
C GLY A 424 -3.03 -2.61 -7.59
N GLY A 425 -3.24 -1.31 -7.79
CA GLY A 425 -2.24 -0.28 -7.50
C GLY A 425 -2.20 0.10 -6.02
N ALA A 426 -1.06 0.61 -5.57
CA ALA A 426 -0.91 1.12 -4.19
C ALA A 426 -1.91 2.24 -3.86
N TYR A 427 -2.30 3.05 -4.86
CA TYR A 427 -3.28 4.13 -4.67
C TYR A 427 -4.64 3.64 -4.19
N LEU A 428 -5.10 2.50 -4.72
CA LEU A 428 -6.37 1.89 -4.30
C LEU A 428 -6.35 1.45 -2.83
N CYS A 429 -5.23 0.87 -2.39
CA CYS A 429 -5.05 0.49 -0.97
C CYS A 429 -5.03 1.72 -0.07
N VAL A 430 -4.25 2.72 -0.45
CA VAL A 430 -4.13 3.98 0.30
C VAL A 430 -5.48 4.68 0.43
N ASP A 431 -6.30 4.68 -0.62
CA ASP A 431 -7.64 5.28 -0.58
C ASP A 431 -8.57 4.54 0.39
N GLY A 432 -8.60 3.20 0.33
CA GLY A 432 -9.41 2.39 1.25
C GLY A 432 -8.95 2.51 2.72
N GLU A 433 -7.64 2.55 2.96
CA GLU A 433 -7.07 2.80 4.29
C GLU A 433 -7.46 4.21 4.80
N CYS A 434 -7.42 5.21 3.91
CA CYS A 434 -7.86 6.57 4.21
C CYS A 434 -9.34 6.63 4.62
N GLU A 435 -10.23 5.96 3.87
CA GLU A 435 -11.66 5.88 4.19
C GLU A 435 -11.92 5.24 5.55
N LEU A 436 -11.20 4.17 5.89
CA LEU A 436 -11.32 3.52 7.20
C LEU A 436 -10.82 4.43 8.33
N MET A 437 -9.69 5.14 8.15
CA MET A 437 -9.19 6.11 9.14
C MET A 437 -10.19 7.24 9.37
N ILE A 438 -10.78 7.79 8.30
CA ILE A 438 -11.85 8.80 8.39
C ILE A 438 -13.03 8.27 9.20
N SER A 439 -13.44 7.02 8.95
CA SER A 439 -14.53 6.37 9.68
C SER A 439 -14.20 6.20 11.17
N CYS A 440 -12.96 5.82 11.50
CA CYS A 440 -12.47 5.73 12.88
C CYS A 440 -12.48 7.10 13.57
N ILE A 441 -12.00 8.15 12.90
CA ILE A 441 -11.96 9.51 13.44
C ILE A 441 -13.39 10.04 13.67
N LYS A 442 -14.29 9.84 12.71
CA LYS A 442 -15.72 10.18 12.87
C LYS A 442 -16.33 9.48 14.09
N LYS A 443 -16.02 8.19 14.30
CA LYS A 443 -16.48 7.44 15.46
C LYS A 443 -15.90 7.98 16.76
N ILE A 444 -14.60 8.29 16.81
CA ILE A 444 -13.93 8.89 17.98
C ILE A 444 -14.64 10.18 18.39
N LEU A 445 -14.96 11.03 17.42
CA LEU A 445 -15.66 12.31 17.67
C LEU A 445 -17.10 12.10 18.12
N ARG A 446 -17.87 11.31 17.35
CA ARG A 446 -19.30 11.09 17.60
C ARG A 446 -19.56 10.40 18.93
N ASP A 447 -18.83 9.34 19.22
CA ASP A 447 -19.08 8.47 20.39
C ASP A 447 -18.30 8.95 21.65
N LYS A 448 -17.66 10.13 21.59
CA LYS A 448 -16.89 10.71 22.71
C LYS A 448 -15.77 9.78 23.21
N ILE A 449 -15.12 9.09 22.29
CA ILE A 449 -14.03 8.17 22.59
C ILE A 449 -12.73 8.96 22.85
N LYS A 450 -12.04 8.70 23.95
CA LYS A 450 -10.72 9.23 24.25
C LYS A 450 -9.66 8.58 23.36
N PHE A 451 -9.67 7.25 23.34
CA PHE A 451 -8.89 6.46 22.41
C PHE A 451 -9.51 5.10 22.14
N MET A 452 -9.18 4.54 20.98
CA MET A 452 -9.54 3.19 20.57
C MET A 452 -8.30 2.38 20.22
N THR A 453 -8.35 1.08 20.50
CA THR A 453 -7.30 0.11 20.12
C THR A 453 -7.93 -1.10 19.51
N ILE A 454 -7.26 -1.69 18.53
CA ILE A 454 -7.65 -2.99 18.01
C ILE A 454 -7.41 -4.07 19.08
N LYS A 455 -8.32 -5.02 19.21
CA LYS A 455 -8.16 -6.15 20.14
C LYS A 455 -7.01 -7.04 19.70
N THR A 456 -6.10 -7.37 20.61
CA THR A 456 -4.95 -8.23 20.37
C THR A 456 -5.34 -9.55 19.68
N GLU A 457 -6.42 -10.17 20.13
CA GLU A 457 -6.89 -11.44 19.56
C GLU A 457 -7.33 -11.30 18.10
N ARG A 458 -7.90 -10.14 17.71
CA ARG A 458 -8.33 -9.89 16.33
C ARG A 458 -7.14 -9.71 15.38
N VAL A 459 -6.08 -9.06 15.83
CA VAL A 459 -4.83 -8.98 15.07
C VAL A 459 -4.28 -10.38 14.80
N LYS A 460 -4.20 -11.23 15.83
CA LYS A 460 -3.72 -12.62 15.70
C LYS A 460 -4.60 -13.49 14.79
N GLN A 461 -5.92 -13.38 14.93
CA GLN A 461 -6.87 -14.12 14.09
C GLN A 461 -6.80 -13.68 12.63
N TYR A 462 -6.73 -12.37 12.38
CA TYR A 462 -6.57 -11.81 11.02
C TYR A 462 -5.28 -12.30 10.38
N ALA A 463 -4.17 -12.20 11.09
CA ALA A 463 -2.88 -12.65 10.61
C ALA A 463 -2.84 -14.15 10.30
N ALA A 464 -3.46 -14.99 11.16
CA ALA A 464 -3.60 -16.42 10.91
C ALA A 464 -4.44 -16.73 9.67
N HIS A 465 -5.57 -16.00 9.48
CA HIS A 465 -6.43 -16.14 8.32
C HIS A 465 -5.70 -15.78 7.02
N VAL A 466 -5.04 -14.62 6.98
CA VAL A 466 -4.25 -14.17 5.82
C VAL A 466 -3.17 -15.18 5.47
N HIS A 467 -2.44 -15.66 6.47
CA HIS A 467 -1.37 -16.63 6.26
C HIS A 467 -1.91 -17.98 5.72
N ALA A 468 -3.03 -18.48 6.25
CA ALA A 468 -3.66 -19.71 5.77
C ALA A 468 -4.07 -19.59 4.29
N TYR A 469 -4.67 -18.47 3.91
CA TYR A 469 -5.03 -18.19 2.51
C TYR A 469 -3.80 -18.09 1.60
N LEU A 470 -2.79 -17.32 2.00
CA LEU A 470 -1.60 -17.10 1.17
C LEU A 470 -0.80 -18.38 0.90
N LYS A 471 -0.89 -19.41 1.76
CA LYS A 471 -0.28 -20.72 1.51
C LYS A 471 -0.83 -21.39 0.23
N THR A 472 -2.07 -21.11 -0.16
CA THR A 472 -2.69 -21.67 -1.38
C THR A 472 -2.34 -20.88 -2.64
N SER A 473 -1.69 -19.72 -2.48
CA SER A 473 -1.33 -18.84 -3.58
C SER A 473 0.11 -19.06 -4.07
N ILE A 474 0.46 -18.43 -5.19
CA ILE A 474 1.84 -18.37 -5.68
C ILE A 474 2.79 -17.69 -4.67
N PHE A 475 2.28 -16.81 -3.82
CA PHE A 475 3.05 -16.11 -2.78
C PHE A 475 3.40 -17.01 -1.59
N GLY A 476 2.71 -18.14 -1.44
CA GLY A 476 3.02 -19.17 -0.45
C GLY A 476 4.16 -20.10 -0.87
N GLN A 477 4.47 -20.18 -2.18
CA GLN A 477 5.46 -21.11 -2.70
C GLN A 477 6.89 -20.74 -2.26
N PRO A 478 7.80 -21.74 -2.12
CA PRO A 478 9.19 -21.48 -1.73
C PRO A 478 9.88 -20.50 -2.66
N CYS A 479 10.27 -19.33 -2.13
CA CYS A 479 11.06 -18.33 -2.87
C CYS A 479 11.71 -17.35 -1.88
N LYS A 480 12.92 -16.91 -2.19
CA LYS A 480 13.64 -15.89 -1.40
C LYS A 480 13.24 -14.50 -1.86
N SER A 481 12.09 -14.03 -1.43
CA SER A 481 11.57 -12.71 -1.79
C SER A 481 11.57 -11.76 -0.59
N TRP A 482 11.55 -10.44 -0.87
CA TRP A 482 11.47 -9.40 0.15
C TRP A 482 10.23 -9.56 1.05
N PHE A 483 9.08 -9.93 0.48
CA PHE A 483 7.84 -10.16 1.23
C PHE A 483 7.87 -11.39 2.15
N LYS A 484 8.92 -12.22 2.06
CA LYS A 484 9.25 -13.30 2.98
C LYS A 484 10.54 -13.02 3.77
N ARG A 485 10.95 -11.76 3.84
CA ARG A 485 12.14 -11.31 4.57
C ARG A 485 13.42 -12.03 4.11
N GLY A 486 13.50 -12.35 2.80
CA GLY A 486 14.64 -13.05 2.20
C GLY A 486 14.80 -14.52 2.58
N THR A 487 13.86 -15.11 3.29
CA THR A 487 13.83 -16.54 3.65
C THR A 487 12.94 -17.34 2.68
N GLU A 488 13.25 -18.59 2.44
CA GLU A 488 12.54 -19.42 1.47
C GLU A 488 11.14 -19.82 1.97
N GLU A 489 11.07 -20.24 3.23
CA GLU A 489 9.86 -20.71 3.90
C GLU A 489 9.20 -19.63 4.77
N GLY A 490 9.70 -18.39 4.71
CA GLY A 490 9.20 -17.29 5.52
C GLY A 490 7.72 -16.97 5.29
N ARG A 491 7.09 -16.45 6.33
CA ARG A 491 5.73 -15.92 6.25
C ARG A 491 5.68 -14.73 5.30
N ASN A 492 4.64 -14.65 4.50
CA ASN A 492 4.39 -13.48 3.67
C ASN A 492 3.80 -12.35 4.53
N ILE A 493 4.55 -11.26 4.65
CA ILE A 493 4.20 -10.11 5.49
C ILE A 493 3.60 -8.94 4.70
N ALA A 494 3.54 -9.02 3.37
CA ALA A 494 3.16 -7.87 2.55
C ALA A 494 1.77 -7.99 1.93
N TYR A 495 1.39 -9.20 1.47
CA TYR A 495 0.17 -9.35 0.67
C TYR A 495 -1.05 -9.69 1.51
N TYR A 496 -2.19 -9.13 1.09
CA TYR A 496 -3.53 -9.42 1.60
C TYR A 496 -4.04 -10.77 1.09
N CYS A 497 -5.03 -11.34 1.76
CA CYS A 497 -5.64 -12.63 1.44
C CYS A 497 -6.77 -12.57 0.40
N GLY A 498 -6.79 -11.57 -0.45
CA GLY A 498 -7.83 -11.40 -1.45
C GLY A 498 -7.43 -10.37 -2.50
N ASN A 499 -8.37 -10.02 -3.36
CA ASN A 499 -8.20 -8.93 -4.31
C ASN A 499 -8.50 -7.57 -3.66
N ALA A 500 -8.22 -6.50 -4.41
CA ALA A 500 -8.40 -5.13 -3.94
C ALA A 500 -9.86 -4.80 -3.59
N LEU A 501 -10.83 -5.30 -4.35
CA LEU A 501 -12.26 -5.05 -4.07
C LEU A 501 -12.70 -5.69 -2.76
N ASN A 502 -12.20 -6.89 -2.45
CA ASN A 502 -12.48 -7.55 -1.18
C ASN A 502 -11.89 -6.76 0.00
N LEU A 503 -10.66 -6.26 -0.14
CA LEU A 503 -10.01 -5.42 0.87
C LEU A 503 -10.78 -4.11 1.07
N LEU A 504 -11.12 -3.41 -0.02
CA LEU A 504 -11.92 -2.18 0.04
C LEU A 504 -13.27 -2.40 0.73
N TYR A 505 -13.95 -3.51 0.40
CA TYR A 505 -15.22 -3.84 1.05
C TYR A 505 -15.04 -4.01 2.56
N ALA A 506 -13.98 -4.70 3.00
CA ALA A 506 -13.69 -4.87 4.41
C ALA A 506 -13.34 -3.55 5.11
N GLN A 507 -12.60 -2.66 4.46
CA GLN A 507 -12.22 -1.35 4.99
C GLN A 507 -13.39 -0.36 5.06
N ARG A 508 -14.31 -0.40 4.08
CA ARG A 508 -15.52 0.42 4.04
C ARG A 508 -16.61 -0.02 5.02
N ASN A 509 -16.53 -1.27 5.49
CA ASN A 509 -17.51 -1.83 6.44
C ASN A 509 -16.80 -2.30 7.72
N PRO A 510 -16.27 -1.37 8.54
CA PRO A 510 -15.51 -1.73 9.73
C PRO A 510 -16.37 -2.47 10.75
N ARG A 511 -15.79 -3.51 11.35
CA ARG A 511 -16.43 -4.31 12.40
C ARG A 511 -16.08 -3.69 13.76
N TRP A 512 -16.91 -2.77 14.22
CA TRP A 512 -16.64 -1.99 15.42
C TRP A 512 -16.47 -2.83 16.70
N GLU A 513 -16.98 -4.02 16.74
CA GLU A 513 -16.78 -5.00 17.81
C GLU A 513 -15.33 -5.52 17.93
N ASP A 514 -14.50 -5.28 16.92
CA ASP A 514 -13.10 -5.71 16.92
C ASP A 514 -12.17 -4.74 17.66
N TRP A 515 -12.68 -3.60 18.13
CA TRP A 515 -11.93 -2.61 18.90
C TRP A 515 -12.36 -2.56 20.36
N ASP A 516 -11.43 -2.13 21.22
CA ASP A 516 -11.66 -1.69 22.57
C ASP A 516 -11.68 -0.15 22.63
N TYR A 517 -12.54 0.41 23.48
CA TYR A 517 -12.78 1.84 23.59
C TYR A 517 -12.55 2.33 24.99
N THR A 518 -11.84 3.45 25.13
CA THR A 518 -11.78 4.25 26.35
C THR A 518 -12.48 5.57 26.07
N TYR A 519 -13.48 5.90 26.85
CA TYR A 519 -14.28 7.10 26.66
C TYR A 519 -13.67 8.32 27.38
N LEU A 520 -14.10 9.52 27.00
CA LEU A 520 -13.70 10.75 27.67
C LEU A 520 -14.17 10.74 29.12
N ASP A 521 -13.38 11.35 30.00
CA ASP A 521 -13.66 11.39 31.45
C ASP A 521 -14.98 12.11 31.77
N GLU A 522 -15.40 13.06 30.91
CA GLU A 522 -16.71 13.73 31.01
C GLU A 522 -17.92 12.79 30.87
N MET A 523 -17.71 11.61 30.30
CA MET A 523 -18.75 10.57 30.17
C MET A 523 -19.07 9.93 31.52
N GLY A 524 -18.15 9.93 32.46
CA GLY A 524 -18.28 9.28 33.76
C GLY A 524 -18.67 7.81 33.60
N ASP A 525 -19.53 7.33 34.50
CA ASP A 525 -20.05 5.94 34.43
C ASP A 525 -21.27 5.76 33.49
N ASN A 526 -21.65 6.82 32.76
CA ASN A 526 -22.81 6.74 31.84
C ASN A 526 -22.38 6.51 30.39
N PRO A 527 -22.42 5.27 29.89
CA PRO A 527 -22.04 4.96 28.51
C PRO A 527 -23.02 5.55 27.46
N LEU A 528 -24.18 6.07 27.90
CA LEU A 528 -25.19 6.67 27.02
C LEU A 528 -25.09 8.21 27.00
N SER A 529 -24.14 8.83 27.71
CA SER A 529 -23.99 10.29 27.73
C SER A 529 -23.64 10.88 26.34
N TRP A 530 -23.18 10.07 25.39
CA TRP A 530 -23.00 10.47 23.99
C TRP A 530 -24.28 10.96 23.30
N LEU A 531 -25.47 10.59 23.82
CA LEU A 531 -26.77 11.09 23.31
C LEU A 531 -26.93 12.61 23.54
N GLY A 532 -26.05 13.23 24.34
CA GLY A 532 -26.05 14.65 24.58
C GLY A 532 -27.26 15.15 25.36
N ASN A 533 -27.69 16.36 25.07
CA ASN A 533 -28.79 17.06 25.74
C ASN A 533 -30.16 16.85 25.07
N GLY A 534 -30.24 15.97 24.07
CA GLY A 534 -31.49 15.67 23.37
C GLY A 534 -31.77 16.56 22.13
N TYR A 535 -30.80 17.40 21.75
CA TYR A 535 -30.89 18.31 20.61
C TYR A 535 -29.77 18.01 19.59
N THR A 536 -29.89 18.59 18.39
CA THR A 536 -28.88 18.61 17.33
C THR A 536 -28.34 20.04 17.15
N LEU A 537 -27.23 20.19 16.45
CA LEU A 537 -26.69 21.51 16.09
C LEU A 537 -27.70 22.34 15.27
N ALA A 538 -28.49 21.67 14.41
CA ALA A 538 -29.55 22.31 13.64
C ALA A 538 -30.62 23.00 14.50
N ASP A 539 -30.76 22.60 15.76
CA ASP A 539 -31.67 23.26 16.71
C ASP A 539 -31.14 24.61 17.20
N TYR A 540 -29.83 24.86 17.04
CA TYR A 540 -29.16 26.05 17.56
C TYR A 540 -28.67 27.00 16.47
N ASP A 541 -28.26 26.50 15.30
CA ASP A 541 -27.60 27.28 14.26
C ASP A 541 -28.55 27.76 13.16
N GLY A 542 -29.84 27.38 13.22
CA GLY A 542 -30.86 27.76 12.24
C GLY A 542 -30.81 26.98 10.93
N SER A 543 -30.01 25.91 10.85
CA SER A 543 -30.01 25.03 9.69
C SER A 543 -31.28 24.20 9.58
N THR A 544 -31.45 23.52 8.46
CA THR A 544 -32.67 22.76 8.16
C THR A 544 -32.84 21.59 9.10
N ARG A 545 -33.97 21.54 9.85
CA ARG A 545 -34.34 20.45 10.74
C ARG A 545 -35.04 19.29 10.04
N THR A 546 -35.22 19.39 8.74
CA THR A 546 -35.95 18.40 7.93
C THR A 546 -35.04 17.69 6.91
N LYS A 547 -33.75 17.66 7.16
CA LYS A 547 -32.76 16.94 6.33
C LYS A 547 -33.13 15.47 6.09
N TYR A 548 -33.82 14.83 7.05
CA TYR A 548 -34.31 13.47 6.91
C TYR A 548 -35.35 13.29 5.80
N LEU A 549 -35.80 14.40 5.16
CA LEU A 549 -36.66 14.36 3.97
C LEU A 549 -35.87 14.43 2.66
N ASP A 550 -34.57 14.76 2.73
CA ASP A 550 -33.72 14.87 1.55
C ASP A 550 -33.33 13.45 1.09
N PRO A 551 -33.57 13.07 -0.16
CA PRO A 551 -33.24 11.73 -0.66
C PRO A 551 -31.78 11.33 -0.46
N ASP A 552 -30.88 12.29 -0.52
CA ASP A 552 -29.42 12.08 -0.36
C ASP A 552 -28.99 11.86 1.10
N GLU A 553 -29.87 12.18 2.06
CA GLU A 553 -29.64 12.00 3.51
C GLU A 553 -30.30 10.72 4.05
N ILE A 554 -31.02 9.97 3.19
CA ILE A 554 -31.71 8.73 3.57
C ILE A 554 -30.83 7.54 3.16
N ASP A 555 -30.30 6.80 4.14
CA ASP A 555 -29.48 5.61 3.90
C ASP A 555 -30.21 4.51 3.11
N PHE A 556 -31.53 4.42 3.28
CA PHE A 556 -32.38 3.43 2.62
C PHE A 556 -33.61 4.12 2.00
N PRO A 557 -33.45 4.83 0.88
CA PRO A 557 -34.57 5.49 0.23
C PRO A 557 -35.60 4.44 -0.23
N PRO A 558 -36.91 4.72 -0.13
CA PRO A 558 -37.92 3.81 -0.61
C PRO A 558 -37.73 3.57 -2.11
N LEU A 559 -37.90 2.31 -2.53
CA LEU A 559 -37.84 1.97 -3.94
C LEU A 559 -38.91 2.76 -4.70
N PRO A 560 -38.59 3.30 -5.89
CA PRO A 560 -39.58 3.99 -6.71
C PRO A 560 -40.80 3.09 -6.95
N HIS A 561 -42.01 3.60 -6.67
CA HIS A 561 -43.23 2.89 -7.04
C HIS A 561 -43.26 2.74 -8.56
N VAL A 562 -43.21 1.50 -9.03
CA VAL A 562 -43.50 1.21 -10.44
C VAL A 562 -44.99 1.43 -10.62
N SER A 563 -45.41 2.57 -11.14
CA SER A 563 -46.78 2.77 -11.57
C SER A 563 -47.05 1.84 -12.75
N ASN A 564 -47.90 0.85 -12.55
CA ASN A 564 -48.47 0.09 -13.66
C ASN A 564 -49.37 1.03 -14.46
N GLY A 565 -48.91 1.57 -15.55
CA GLY A 565 -49.80 2.20 -16.48
C GLY A 565 -49.27 3.41 -17.24
N THR A 566 -49.22 3.22 -18.53
CA THR A 566 -49.25 4.19 -19.64
C THR A 566 -48.10 5.23 -19.73
N THR A 567 -47.19 4.87 -20.60
CA THR A 567 -46.23 5.74 -21.24
C THR A 567 -46.91 6.90 -21.98
N ASN A 568 -46.60 8.11 -21.57
CA ASN A 568 -46.51 9.22 -22.51
C ASN A 568 -45.18 9.95 -22.24
N GLY A 569 -44.39 9.96 -23.30
CA GLY A 569 -42.96 10.22 -23.28
C GLY A 569 -42.53 11.55 -22.66
N THR A 570 -41.42 11.48 -21.98
CA THR A 570 -40.24 12.32 -22.15
C THR A 570 -39.14 11.77 -21.24
N ASN A 571 -38.02 11.48 -21.84
CA ASN A 571 -36.68 11.21 -21.32
C ASN A 571 -36.50 11.03 -19.80
N GLY A 572 -36.69 9.81 -19.32
CA GLY A 572 -36.21 9.35 -18.03
C GLY A 572 -35.41 8.07 -18.21
N VAL A 573 -34.16 8.06 -17.78
CA VAL A 573 -33.31 6.87 -17.76
C VAL A 573 -33.95 5.84 -16.84
N ALA A 574 -34.48 4.77 -17.41
CA ALA A 574 -35.03 3.65 -16.65
C ALA A 574 -33.89 2.84 -16.03
N PHE A 575 -33.68 2.95 -14.74
CA PHE A 575 -32.92 1.96 -14.00
C PHE A 575 -33.79 0.72 -13.79
N SER A 576 -33.48 -0.37 -14.48
CA SER A 576 -34.06 -1.68 -14.19
C SER A 576 -33.34 -2.26 -12.97
N VAL A 577 -34.00 -2.22 -11.82
CA VAL A 577 -33.56 -2.96 -10.63
C VAL A 577 -34.02 -4.40 -10.79
N MET A 578 -33.09 -5.31 -11.08
CA MET A 578 -33.35 -6.75 -11.01
C MET A 578 -33.71 -7.14 -9.57
N ARG A 579 -34.85 -7.78 -9.37
CA ARG A 579 -35.20 -8.36 -8.06
C ARG A 579 -34.32 -9.59 -7.80
N PRO A 580 -33.89 -9.83 -6.57
CA PRO A 580 -33.07 -11.00 -6.21
C PRO A 580 -33.73 -12.36 -6.46
N THR A 581 -35.06 -12.41 -6.74
CA THR A 581 -35.79 -13.64 -6.96
C THR A 581 -35.74 -14.16 -8.39
N ASP A 582 -35.27 -13.37 -9.36
CA ASP A 582 -35.26 -13.77 -10.77
C ASP A 582 -33.86 -14.13 -11.30
N ALA A 583 -32.84 -13.97 -10.50
CA ALA A 583 -31.51 -14.43 -10.81
C ALA A 583 -31.33 -15.86 -10.27
N LYS A 584 -31.64 -16.86 -11.08
CA LYS A 584 -30.87 -18.09 -11.01
C LYS A 584 -29.45 -17.72 -11.43
N ALA A 585 -28.64 -17.34 -10.45
CA ALA A 585 -27.21 -17.20 -10.63
C ALA A 585 -26.66 -18.59 -10.95
N THR A 586 -26.54 -18.89 -12.23
CA THR A 586 -25.58 -19.88 -12.69
C THR A 586 -24.22 -19.26 -12.42
N ILE A 587 -23.60 -19.68 -11.33
CA ILE A 587 -22.17 -19.45 -11.09
C ILE A 587 -21.46 -20.20 -12.24
N PRO A 588 -20.73 -19.53 -13.14
CA PRO A 588 -19.95 -20.24 -14.14
C PRO A 588 -18.76 -20.88 -13.42
N GLY A 589 -18.77 -22.21 -13.29
CA GLY A 589 -17.60 -22.91 -12.76
C GLY A 589 -17.84 -24.16 -11.93
N HIS A 590 -19.07 -24.61 -11.73
CA HIS A 590 -19.29 -26.00 -11.32
C HIS A 590 -19.27 -26.90 -12.54
N VAL A 591 -18.11 -27.45 -12.85
CA VAL A 591 -18.00 -28.70 -13.60
C VAL A 591 -18.46 -29.79 -12.63
N GLU A 592 -19.57 -30.43 -12.91
CA GLU A 592 -19.93 -31.72 -12.32
C GLU A 592 -18.82 -32.72 -12.69
N GLU A 593 -17.90 -32.99 -11.79
CA GLU A 593 -17.12 -34.22 -11.84
C GLU A 593 -18.03 -35.36 -11.40
N ALA A 594 -18.37 -36.18 -12.37
CA ALA A 594 -18.97 -37.48 -12.13
C ALA A 594 -18.01 -38.37 -11.35
N GLY A 595 -18.46 -38.83 -10.21
CA GLY A 595 -18.14 -40.11 -9.58
C GLY A 595 -16.69 -40.40 -9.21
N ASP A 596 -16.38 -40.23 -7.91
CA ASP A 596 -15.72 -41.32 -7.17
C ASP A 596 -16.08 -41.23 -5.68
N ALA A 597 -17.09 -42.00 -5.34
CA ALA A 597 -17.44 -42.34 -3.98
C ALA A 597 -16.52 -43.47 -3.52
N ALA A 598 -15.46 -43.13 -2.79
CA ALA A 598 -14.80 -44.00 -1.82
C ALA A 598 -13.54 -43.31 -1.29
N LEU A 599 -13.59 -42.76 -0.07
CA LEU A 599 -12.49 -42.74 0.90
C LEU A 599 -12.79 -41.74 2.05
N PHE A 600 -13.78 -42.10 2.88
CA PHE A 600 -13.76 -41.76 4.30
C PHE A 600 -14.45 -42.88 5.07
N GLY A 601 -13.67 -43.91 5.33
CA GLY A 601 -13.96 -44.95 6.31
C GLY A 601 -13.14 -44.69 7.57
N ARG A 602 -13.83 -44.45 8.64
CA ARG A 602 -13.54 -44.66 10.07
C ARG A 602 -12.13 -45.07 10.50
N ALA A 603 -11.47 -44.26 11.29
CA ALA A 603 -11.04 -44.57 12.65
C ALA A 603 -10.65 -43.25 13.36
#